data_3830229c03844d0c52bd1167f6d75fc6
#
_entry.id   3830229c03844d0c52bd1167f6d75fc6
#
_cell.length_a   1.000
_cell.length_b   1.000
_cell.length_c   1.000
_cell.angle_alpha   90.00
_cell.angle_beta   90.00
_cell.angle_gamma   90.00
#
_symmetry.space_group_name_H-M   'P 1'
#
loop_
_entity.id
_entity.type
_entity.pdbx_description
1 polymer ?
#
loop_
_entity_poly.entity_id
_entity_poly.type
_entity_poly.pdbx_seq_one_letter_code
_entity_poly.pdbx_strand_id
1 'polypeptide(L)'
;MRQKLKINKKEFLDCIDRATLLVREVDKKPIIINITDDNMELRIDSAMGSMNEEIDIEKEGKDIMIGFNPKFLIDALRVIDDETVTIYLVNPKAPCFIRDDEENYTYLILPVNINQNQGR
;
A
#
# COMPACT_ATOMS: atom_id res chain seq x y z
N MET A 1 -9.77 -16.20 -2.96
CA MET A 1 -10.45 -15.48 -1.90
C MET A 1 -9.94 -14.08 -1.76
N ARG A 2 -10.83 -13.13 -1.56
CA ARG A 2 -10.42 -11.73 -1.55
C ARG A 2 -10.09 -11.25 -0.15
N GLN A 3 -9.05 -10.48 -0.01
CA GLN A 3 -8.70 -9.82 1.23
C GLN A 3 -9.29 -8.43 1.24
N LYS A 4 -9.79 -8.01 2.39
CA LYS A 4 -10.37 -6.71 2.55
C LYS A 4 -9.72 -6.02 3.74
N LEU A 5 -9.25 -4.80 3.53
CA LEU A 5 -8.56 -4.06 4.58
C LEU A 5 -9.25 -2.73 4.79
N LYS A 6 -9.44 -2.35 6.06
CA LYS A 6 -9.90 -1.02 6.39
C LYS A 6 -8.77 -0.29 7.06
N ILE A 7 -8.43 0.88 6.57
CA ILE A 7 -7.25 1.61 6.99
C ILE A 7 -7.61 3.08 7.18
N ASN A 8 -7.07 3.70 8.21
CA ASN A 8 -7.20 5.15 8.38
C ASN A 8 -6.46 5.82 7.24
N LYS A 9 -7.18 6.62 6.44
CA LYS A 9 -6.61 7.21 5.24
C LYS A 9 -5.44 8.12 5.55
N LYS A 10 -5.57 8.96 6.57
CA LYS A 10 -4.53 9.92 6.86
C LYS A 10 -3.26 9.24 7.34
N GLU A 11 -3.38 8.23 8.17
CA GLU A 11 -2.19 7.49 8.62
C GLU A 11 -1.50 6.82 7.46
N PHE A 12 -2.28 6.23 6.57
CA PHE A 12 -1.72 5.53 5.43
C PHE A 12 -1.03 6.52 4.49
N LEU A 13 -1.70 7.61 4.17
CA LEU A 13 -1.14 8.62 3.27
C LEU A 13 0.11 9.25 3.86
N ASP A 14 0.08 9.60 5.15
CA ASP A 14 1.25 10.21 5.79
C ASP A 14 2.43 9.25 5.79
N CYS A 15 2.17 7.97 5.99
CA CYS A 15 3.21 6.97 6.01
C CYS A 15 3.85 6.84 4.63
N ILE A 16 3.04 6.84 3.59
CA ILE A 16 3.56 6.76 2.22
C ILE A 16 4.34 8.03 1.88
N ASP A 17 3.85 9.18 2.30
CA ASP A 17 4.55 10.44 2.04
C ASP A 17 5.92 10.44 2.71
N ARG A 18 6.03 9.94 3.93
CA ARG A 18 7.33 9.88 4.60
C ARG A 18 8.25 8.90 3.88
N ALA A 19 7.72 7.79 3.42
CA ALA A 19 8.52 6.82 2.69
C ALA A 19 9.08 7.42 1.40
N THR A 20 8.27 8.22 0.71
CA THR A 20 8.72 8.78 -0.55
C THR A 20 9.75 9.88 -0.38
N LEU A 21 9.90 10.41 0.83
CA LEU A 21 10.98 11.38 1.05
C LEU A 21 12.35 10.72 1.00
N LEU A 22 12.43 9.42 1.25
CA LEU A 22 13.70 8.73 1.17
C LEU A 22 14.05 8.38 -0.25
N VAL A 23 13.06 8.22 -1.12
CA VAL A 23 13.28 7.73 -2.45
C VAL A 23 13.19 8.87 -3.43
N ARG A 24 14.27 9.13 -4.13
CA ARG A 24 14.25 10.14 -5.15
C ARG A 24 13.66 9.57 -6.41
N GLU A 25 13.23 10.44 -7.31
CA GLU A 25 12.65 9.98 -8.52
C GLU A 25 13.51 9.03 -9.28
N VAL A 26 14.80 9.17 -9.17
CA VAL A 26 15.70 8.31 -9.90
C VAL A 26 15.65 6.88 -9.40
N ASP A 27 15.32 6.69 -8.13
CA ASP A 27 15.32 5.34 -7.59
C ASP A 27 14.06 4.59 -7.93
N LYS A 28 12.95 5.26 -7.98
CA LYS A 28 11.64 4.68 -8.36
C LYS A 28 11.38 3.32 -7.73
N LYS A 29 11.66 3.24 -6.45
CA LYS A 29 11.49 1.96 -5.75
C LYS A 29 10.03 1.76 -5.35
N PRO A 30 9.56 0.55 -5.39
CA PRO A 30 8.19 0.29 -4.92
C PRO A 30 8.13 0.31 -3.41
N ILE A 31 6.94 0.57 -2.90
CA ILE A 31 6.70 0.39 -1.48
C ILE A 31 6.16 -1.02 -1.30
N ILE A 32 6.71 -1.74 -0.35
CA ILE A 32 6.30 -3.11 -0.08
C ILE A 32 5.37 -3.09 1.11
N ILE A 33 4.18 -3.64 0.94
CA ILE A 33 3.19 -3.68 1.99
C ILE A 33 3.03 -5.12 2.42
N ASN A 34 3.36 -5.40 3.67
CA ASN A 34 3.25 -6.74 4.24
C ASN A 34 2.11 -6.70 5.26
N ILE A 35 1.07 -7.49 5.02
CA ILE A 35 -0.10 -7.49 5.86
C ILE A 35 -0.16 -8.80 6.61
N THR A 36 -0.07 -8.72 7.92
CA THR A 36 -0.14 -9.88 8.80
C THR A 36 -1.08 -9.55 9.93
N ASP A 37 -2.04 -10.43 10.18
CA ASP A 37 -3.05 -10.24 11.22
C ASP A 37 -3.70 -8.86 11.00
N ASP A 38 -3.79 -8.03 12.00
CA ASP A 38 -4.39 -6.70 11.89
C ASP A 38 -3.33 -5.60 11.82
N ASN A 39 -2.19 -5.92 11.23
CA ASN A 39 -1.07 -5.01 11.12
C ASN A 39 -0.62 -4.90 9.68
N MET A 40 -0.29 -3.68 9.25
CA MET A 40 0.27 -3.44 7.94
C MET A 40 1.64 -2.83 8.11
N GLU A 41 2.67 -3.47 7.56
CA GLU A 41 4.01 -2.94 7.55
C GLU A 41 4.29 -2.35 6.19
N LEU A 42 4.74 -1.10 6.14
CA LEU A 42 5.13 -0.46 4.89
C LEU A 42 6.63 -0.33 4.89
N ARG A 43 7.26 -0.78 3.83
CA ARG A 43 8.71 -0.78 3.75
C ARG A 43 9.16 -0.28 2.40
N ILE A 44 10.18 0.54 2.40
CA ILE A 44 10.78 1.00 1.17
C ILE A 44 12.29 1.03 1.37
N ASP A 45 13.02 0.51 0.39
CA ASP A 45 14.47 0.47 0.43
C ASP A 45 15.00 1.37 -0.66
N SER A 46 16.07 2.09 -0.37
CA SER A 46 16.69 2.94 -1.36
C SER A 46 18.20 2.97 -1.12
N ALA A 47 18.91 3.59 -2.01
CA ALA A 47 20.35 3.77 -1.85
C ALA A 47 20.69 4.61 -0.63
N MET A 48 19.75 5.44 -0.19
CA MET A 48 19.94 6.31 0.96
C MET A 48 19.66 5.59 2.27
N GLY A 49 19.06 4.44 2.23
CA GLY A 49 18.68 3.70 3.42
C GLY A 49 17.32 3.08 3.25
N SER A 50 16.75 2.59 4.31
CA SER A 50 15.44 1.98 4.24
C SER A 50 14.53 2.57 5.30
N MET A 51 13.23 2.44 5.10
CA MET A 51 12.24 2.92 6.00
C MET A 51 11.22 1.83 6.21
N ASN A 52 10.75 1.73 7.43
CA ASN A 52 9.80 0.69 7.79
C ASN A 52 8.85 1.28 8.83
N GLU A 53 7.57 1.26 8.54
CA GLU A 53 6.58 1.75 9.50
C GLU A 53 5.42 0.77 9.56
N GLU A 54 4.73 0.77 10.68
CA GLU A 54 3.60 -0.13 10.90
C GLU A 54 2.35 0.67 11.20
N ILE A 55 1.24 0.20 10.68
CA ILE A 55 -0.06 0.82 10.91
C ILE A 55 -1.03 -0.26 11.32
N ASP A 56 -1.88 0.02 12.27
CA ASP A 56 -2.94 -0.91 12.65
C ASP A 56 -4.05 -0.83 11.62
N ILE A 57 -4.58 -1.97 11.25
CA ILE A 57 -5.64 -2.06 10.27
C ILE A 57 -6.69 -3.07 10.73
N GLU A 58 -7.80 -3.12 10.01
CA GLU A 58 -8.78 -4.17 10.18
C GLU A 58 -8.73 -5.03 8.93
N LYS A 59 -8.45 -6.29 9.08
CA LYS A 59 -8.27 -7.19 7.95
C LYS A 59 -9.29 -8.31 7.97
N GLU A 60 -9.81 -8.64 6.78
CA GLU A 60 -10.57 -9.84 6.57
C GLU A 60 -9.86 -10.62 5.49
N GLY A 61 -9.54 -11.85 5.73
CA GLY A 61 -8.86 -12.69 4.77
C GLY A 61 -7.47 -13.09 5.21
N LYS A 62 -6.66 -13.51 4.28
CA LYS A 62 -5.34 -14.04 4.58
C LYS A 62 -4.29 -12.96 4.57
N ASP A 63 -3.16 -13.27 5.16
CA ASP A 63 -2.01 -12.39 5.10
C ASP A 63 -1.51 -12.30 3.65
N ILE A 64 -0.94 -11.17 3.30
CA ILE A 64 -0.47 -10.95 1.93
C ILE A 64 0.67 -9.95 1.93
N MET A 65 1.61 -10.12 1.01
CA MET A 65 2.66 -9.15 0.77
C MET A 65 2.57 -8.69 -0.67
N ILE A 66 2.53 -7.39 -0.89
CA ILE A 66 2.30 -6.85 -2.22
C ILE A 66 3.06 -5.54 -2.36
N GLY A 67 3.51 -5.24 -3.56
CA GLY A 67 4.25 -4.01 -3.84
C GLY A 67 3.48 -3.07 -4.72
N PHE A 68 3.63 -1.78 -4.49
CA PHE A 68 2.97 -0.76 -5.29
C PHE A 68 3.92 0.38 -5.60
N ASN A 69 3.65 1.07 -6.69
CA ASN A 69 4.28 2.34 -6.95
C ASN A 69 3.65 3.37 -6.00
N PRO A 70 4.41 3.99 -5.12
CA PRO A 70 3.81 4.88 -4.11
C PRO A 70 3.07 6.06 -4.72
N LYS A 71 3.47 6.51 -5.89
CA LYS A 71 2.82 7.64 -6.52
C LYS A 71 1.36 7.34 -6.81
N PHE A 72 1.06 6.13 -7.28
CA PHE A 72 -0.32 5.79 -7.60
C PHE A 72 -1.18 5.67 -6.34
N LEU A 73 -0.59 5.19 -5.25
CA LEU A 73 -1.30 5.14 -3.98
C LEU A 73 -1.60 6.55 -3.48
N ILE A 74 -0.62 7.43 -3.56
CA ILE A 74 -0.79 8.81 -3.09
C ILE A 74 -1.88 9.49 -3.90
N ASP A 75 -1.86 9.33 -5.23
CA ASP A 75 -2.84 9.97 -6.08
C ASP A 75 -4.25 9.51 -5.74
N ALA A 76 -4.44 8.21 -5.51
CA ALA A 76 -5.75 7.69 -5.17
C ALA A 76 -6.20 8.18 -3.80
N LEU A 77 -5.31 8.19 -2.83
CA LEU A 77 -5.69 8.57 -1.47
C LEU A 77 -5.99 10.06 -1.33
N ARG A 78 -5.36 10.88 -2.14
CA ARG A 78 -5.57 12.33 -2.04
C ARG A 78 -6.94 12.77 -2.50
N VAL A 79 -7.60 12.00 -3.36
CA VAL A 79 -8.92 12.39 -3.84
C VAL A 79 -10.03 11.82 -2.99
N ILE A 80 -9.73 10.95 -2.03
CA ILE A 80 -10.72 10.39 -1.13
C ILE A 80 -10.73 11.24 0.13
N ASP A 81 -11.88 11.82 0.46
CA ASP A 81 -11.95 12.68 1.64
C ASP A 81 -12.35 11.95 2.91
N ASP A 82 -12.74 10.71 2.84
CA ASP A 82 -13.18 9.98 4.01
C ASP A 82 -12.04 9.68 4.95
N GLU A 83 -12.35 9.45 6.19
CA GLU A 83 -11.33 9.12 7.18
C GLU A 83 -10.79 7.72 7.00
N THR A 84 -11.58 6.84 6.44
CA THR A 84 -11.22 5.44 6.28
C THR A 84 -11.36 5.05 4.83
N VAL A 85 -10.45 4.24 4.35
CA VAL A 85 -10.55 3.66 3.01
C VAL A 85 -10.55 2.16 3.13
N THR A 86 -11.18 1.50 2.16
CA THR A 86 -11.20 0.05 2.10
C THR A 86 -10.40 -0.39 0.89
N ILE A 87 -9.50 -1.34 1.07
CA ILE A 87 -8.69 -1.87 0.01
C ILE A 87 -9.03 -3.34 -0.18
N TYR A 88 -9.33 -3.71 -1.42
CA TYR A 88 -9.65 -5.09 -1.76
C TYR A 88 -8.49 -5.68 -2.54
N LEU A 89 -7.98 -6.81 -2.08
CA LEU A 89 -6.84 -7.49 -2.68
C LEU A 89 -7.22 -8.93 -2.97
N VAL A 90 -6.69 -9.49 -4.03
CA VAL A 90 -6.91 -10.90 -4.34
C VAL A 90 -5.63 -11.68 -4.18
N ASN A 91 -4.57 -11.24 -4.81
CA ASN A 91 -3.26 -11.86 -4.67
C ASN A 91 -2.21 -10.81 -5.05
N PRO A 92 -0.92 -11.09 -4.85
CA PRO A 92 0.12 -10.08 -5.08
C PRO A 92 0.29 -9.63 -6.53
N LYS A 93 -0.33 -10.32 -7.47
CA LYS A 93 -0.18 -9.97 -8.87
C LYS A 93 -1.44 -9.41 -9.49
N ALA A 94 -2.55 -9.49 -8.79
CA ALA A 94 -3.81 -9.02 -9.33
C ALA A 94 -4.05 -7.56 -8.96
N PRO A 95 -4.82 -6.83 -9.74
CA PRO A 95 -5.14 -5.45 -9.39
C PRO A 95 -5.82 -5.35 -8.03
N CYS A 96 -5.59 -4.26 -7.35
CA CYS A 96 -6.32 -3.99 -6.12
C CYS A 96 -7.28 -2.84 -6.34
N PHE A 97 -8.32 -2.78 -5.51
CA PHE A 97 -9.31 -1.73 -5.60
C PHE A 97 -9.32 -0.95 -4.30
N ILE A 98 -9.29 0.37 -4.39
CA ILE A 98 -9.38 1.24 -3.23
C ILE A 98 -10.69 1.98 -3.32
N ARG A 99 -11.50 1.91 -2.26
CA ARG A 99 -12.80 2.55 -2.24
C ARG A 99 -12.94 3.44 -1.02
N ASP A 100 -13.74 4.50 -1.18
CA ASP A 100 -14.10 5.33 -0.05
C ASP A 100 -15.22 4.63 0.72
N ASP A 101 -15.60 5.19 1.87
CA ASP A 101 -16.61 4.58 2.73
C ASP A 101 -17.97 4.48 2.05
N GLU A 102 -18.30 5.43 1.23
CA GLU A 102 -19.61 5.44 0.59
C GLU A 102 -19.58 4.74 -0.76
N GLU A 103 -18.42 4.25 -1.14
CA GLU A 103 -18.25 3.54 -2.40
C GLU A 103 -18.62 4.41 -3.61
N ASN A 104 -18.44 5.72 -3.47
CA ASN A 104 -18.65 6.62 -4.58
C ASN A 104 -17.51 6.56 -5.56
N TYR A 105 -16.33 6.24 -5.09
CA TYR A 105 -15.15 6.15 -5.94
C TYR A 105 -14.48 4.80 -5.79
N THR A 106 -14.03 4.27 -6.88
CA THR A 106 -13.24 3.04 -6.88
C THR A 106 -12.01 3.29 -7.73
N TYR A 107 -10.84 3.08 -7.14
CA TYR A 107 -9.60 3.24 -7.86
C TYR A 107 -8.95 1.89 -8.05
N LEU A 108 -8.54 1.61 -9.29
CA LEU A 108 -7.88 0.36 -9.62
C LEU A 108 -6.39 0.65 -9.66
N ILE A 109 -5.62 -0.07 -8.89
CA ILE A 109 -4.18 0.09 -8.85
C ILE A 109 -3.52 -1.26 -9.13
N LEU A 110 -2.62 -1.26 -10.09
CA LEU A 110 -1.90 -2.48 -10.42
C LEU A 110 -0.67 -2.59 -9.51
N PRO A 111 -0.43 -3.77 -8.97
CA PRO A 111 0.77 -3.95 -8.17
C PRO A 111 2.00 -4.02 -9.04
N VAL A 112 3.15 -3.74 -8.46
CA VAL A 112 4.40 -3.94 -9.15
C VAL A 112 4.91 -5.33 -8.80
N ASN A 113 5.68 -5.89 -9.71
CA ASN A 113 6.24 -7.20 -9.50
C ASN A 113 7.36 -7.11 -8.48
N ILE A 114 7.21 -7.75 -7.34
CA ILE A 114 8.25 -7.78 -6.35
C ILE A 114 9.09 -8.97 -6.67
N ASN A 115 10.32 -8.73 -7.11
CA ASN A 115 11.14 -9.84 -7.49
C ASN A 115 11.90 -10.33 -6.31
N GLN A 116 11.27 -11.15 -5.55
CA GLN A 116 11.90 -11.61 -4.41
C GLN A 116 12.99 -12.52 -4.68
N ASN A 117 13.08 -13.01 -5.89
CA ASN A 117 14.12 -13.89 -6.14
C ASN A 117 15.33 -13.26 -6.34
N GLN A 118 15.38 -12.03 -6.47
CA GLN A 118 16.48 -11.45 -6.64
C GLN A 118 17.22 -11.51 -5.66
N GLY A 119 16.80 -11.85 -5.15
CA GLY A 119 17.57 -11.93 -4.41
C GLY A 119 18.46 -12.79 -4.52
N ARG A 120 18.43 -13.08 -4.86
CA ARG A 120 18.97 -13.84 -5.04
C ARG A 120 19.44 -13.91 -5.32
#